data_a6855687ea1ccc2db07e7e3595211e6b
#
_entry.id   a6855687ea1ccc2db07e7e3595211e6b
#
_cell.length_a   1.000
_cell.length_b   1.000
_cell.length_c   1.000
_cell.angle_alpha   90.00
_cell.angle_beta   90.00
_cell.angle_gamma   90.00
#
_symmetry.space_group_name_H-M   'P 1'
#
loop_
_entity.id
_entity.type
_entity.pdbx_description
1 polymer ?
#
loop_
_entity_poly.entity_id
_entity_poly.type
_entity_poly.pdbx_seq_one_letter_code
_entity_poly.pdbx_strand_id
1 'polypeptide(L)'
;EGTLTEKEAQELIDHLVMKVRIVRQLRTPEYEALFAGDPTWATLTFAGMLDDNNSLVTKNTFRFLQTLYNMGNAPEPNMTLMWNEKLPKGFKDFCAKVSIDTSAIQYENDDVMRHYYGSNDVSIACCVSPTAGDTGSSIQFFGARASLPKILTYAVTGGYDEKNRSKVIDGLEPITDEYLDYDTLMEKIDVVMDWVATTYVRALNIIHYMHDKY
;
A
#
# COMPACT_ATOMS: atom_id res chain seq x y z
N GLU A 1 -22.41 -23.64 8.51
CA GLU A 1 -23.80 -23.74 8.99
C GLU A 1 -24.66 -24.68 8.13
N GLY A 2 -24.08 -25.41 7.16
CA GLY A 2 -24.76 -26.47 6.41
C GLY A 2 -25.57 -26.01 5.19
N THR A 3 -25.61 -24.73 4.86
CA THR A 3 -26.35 -24.23 3.69
C THR A 3 -25.58 -24.47 2.39
N LEU A 4 -24.24 -24.44 2.44
CA LEU A 4 -23.37 -24.64 1.28
C LEU A 4 -22.47 -25.85 1.51
N THR A 5 -22.16 -26.56 0.46
CA THR A 5 -21.08 -27.56 0.44
C THR A 5 -19.73 -26.84 0.46
N GLU A 6 -18.65 -27.53 0.81
CA GLU A 6 -17.29 -26.99 0.77
C GLU A 6 -16.91 -26.51 -0.64
N LYS A 7 -17.35 -27.23 -1.67
CA LYS A 7 -17.11 -26.86 -3.07
C LYS A 7 -17.83 -25.55 -3.44
N GLU A 8 -19.11 -25.42 -3.11
CA GLU A 8 -19.89 -24.19 -3.38
C GLU A 8 -19.32 -22.99 -2.62
N ALA A 9 -18.91 -23.19 -1.36
CA ALA A 9 -18.28 -22.11 -0.58
C ALA A 9 -16.96 -21.66 -1.20
N GLN A 10 -16.13 -22.58 -1.68
CA GLN A 10 -14.89 -22.24 -2.39
C GLN A 10 -15.19 -21.53 -3.70
N GLU A 11 -16.13 -22.00 -4.49
CA GLU A 11 -16.51 -21.41 -5.78
C GLU A 11 -17.00 -19.95 -5.62
N LEU A 12 -17.79 -19.67 -4.58
CA LEU A 12 -18.23 -18.30 -4.30
C LEU A 12 -17.08 -17.37 -3.94
N ILE A 13 -16.09 -17.87 -3.19
CA ILE A 13 -14.89 -17.10 -2.84
C ILE A 13 -14.01 -16.88 -4.08
N ASP A 14 -13.84 -17.90 -4.92
CA ASP A 14 -13.13 -17.77 -6.19
C ASP A 14 -13.79 -16.71 -7.09
N HIS A 15 -15.12 -16.71 -7.18
CA HIS A 15 -15.88 -15.68 -7.91
C HIS A 15 -15.68 -14.27 -7.33
N LEU A 16 -15.64 -14.12 -6.01
CA LEU A 16 -15.37 -12.84 -5.38
C LEU A 16 -13.98 -12.33 -5.76
N VAL A 17 -12.95 -13.17 -5.61
CA VAL A 17 -11.57 -12.80 -5.96
C VAL A 17 -11.44 -12.50 -7.46
N MET A 18 -12.10 -13.27 -8.32
CA MET A 18 -12.16 -13.00 -9.76
C MET A 18 -12.74 -11.61 -10.04
N LYS A 19 -13.85 -11.26 -9.40
CA LYS A 19 -14.47 -9.92 -9.57
C LYS A 19 -13.55 -8.82 -9.09
N VAL A 20 -12.86 -8.98 -7.97
CA VAL A 20 -11.86 -8.02 -7.50
C VAL A 20 -10.73 -7.84 -8.52
N ARG A 21 -10.28 -8.91 -9.19
CA ARG A 21 -9.27 -8.82 -10.26
C ARG A 21 -9.76 -8.12 -11.51
N ILE A 22 -11.06 -8.15 -11.79
CA ILE A 22 -11.65 -7.53 -12.99
C ILE A 22 -11.96 -6.04 -12.75
N VAL A 23 -12.28 -5.65 -11.53
CA VAL A 23 -12.60 -4.26 -11.21
C VAL A 23 -11.41 -3.35 -11.53
N ARG A 24 -11.69 -2.24 -12.19
CA ARG A 24 -10.70 -1.22 -12.53
C ARG A 24 -11.23 0.17 -12.16
N GLN A 25 -10.30 1.07 -11.85
CA GLN A 25 -10.60 2.47 -11.64
C GLN A 25 -10.18 3.26 -12.88
N LEU A 26 -11.04 4.16 -13.33
CA LEU A 26 -10.67 5.08 -14.40
C LEU A 26 -9.60 6.04 -13.91
N ARG A 27 -8.51 6.13 -14.67
CA ARG A 27 -7.37 6.97 -14.36
C ARG A 27 -6.92 7.76 -15.56
N THR A 28 -6.07 8.76 -15.34
CA THR A 28 -5.51 9.51 -16.46
C THR A 28 -4.49 8.67 -17.24
N PRO A 29 -4.30 8.94 -18.55
CA PRO A 29 -3.32 8.21 -19.34
C PRO A 29 -1.90 8.24 -18.76
N GLU A 30 -1.53 9.34 -18.11
CA GLU A 30 -0.22 9.48 -17.47
C GLU A 30 -0.07 8.53 -16.29
N TYR A 31 -1.14 8.34 -15.51
CA TYR A 31 -1.16 7.39 -14.42
C TYR A 31 -1.07 5.95 -14.92
N GLU A 32 -1.83 5.61 -15.94
CA GLU A 32 -1.80 4.28 -16.56
C GLU A 32 -0.41 3.94 -17.13
N ALA A 33 0.24 4.91 -17.77
CA ALA A 33 1.60 4.73 -18.28
C ALA A 33 2.63 4.46 -17.16
N LEU A 34 2.42 5.07 -15.98
CA LEU A 34 3.31 4.90 -14.84
C LEU A 34 3.09 3.56 -14.12
N PHE A 35 1.84 3.12 -14.01
CA PHE A 35 1.45 1.94 -13.21
C PHE A 35 1.00 0.73 -14.05
N ALA A 36 1.22 0.77 -15.35
CA ALA A 36 0.86 -0.30 -16.30
C ALA A 36 -0.63 -0.69 -16.25
N GLY A 37 -1.52 0.30 -16.20
CA GLY A 37 -2.96 0.14 -16.14
C GLY A 37 -3.60 0.86 -14.96
N ASP A 38 -4.81 0.48 -14.65
CA ASP A 38 -5.67 1.10 -13.64
C ASP A 38 -6.05 0.14 -12.48
N PRO A 39 -5.09 -0.43 -11.75
CA PRO A 39 -5.37 -1.36 -10.65
C PRO A 39 -6.18 -0.67 -9.55
N THR A 40 -7.07 -1.40 -8.89
CA THR A 40 -7.82 -0.91 -7.72
C THR A 40 -7.01 -0.98 -6.44
N TRP A 41 -5.96 -1.80 -6.43
CA TRP A 41 -5.09 -2.09 -5.28
C TRP A 41 -5.85 -2.57 -4.06
N ALA A 42 -6.86 -3.40 -4.33
CA ALA A 42 -7.62 -4.05 -3.28
C ALA A 42 -6.71 -4.96 -2.45
N THR A 43 -6.95 -4.96 -1.14
CA THR A 43 -6.25 -5.83 -0.19
C THR A 43 -7.26 -6.63 0.59
N LEU A 44 -6.98 -7.90 0.79
CA LEU A 44 -7.71 -8.79 1.68
C LEU A 44 -6.79 -9.12 2.84
N THR A 45 -7.17 -8.67 4.04
CA THR A 45 -6.41 -8.92 5.27
C THR A 45 -6.98 -10.14 5.98
N PHE A 46 -6.11 -11.06 6.39
CA PHE A 46 -6.48 -12.34 6.99
C PHE A 46 -5.74 -12.61 8.28
N ALA A 47 -6.31 -13.50 9.08
CA ALA A 47 -5.74 -13.99 10.33
C ALA A 47 -5.48 -12.88 11.34
N GLY A 48 -4.37 -12.92 12.06
CA GLY A 48 -4.14 -12.13 13.25
C GLY A 48 -4.84 -12.74 14.46
N MET A 49 -4.76 -12.03 15.59
CA MET A 49 -5.36 -12.45 16.85
C MET A 49 -6.59 -11.60 17.18
N LEU A 50 -7.67 -12.28 17.57
CA LEU A 50 -8.84 -11.60 18.13
C LEU A 50 -8.52 -11.05 19.54
N ASP A 51 -7.85 -11.87 20.33
CA ASP A 51 -7.35 -11.56 21.66
C ASP A 51 -6.05 -12.34 21.90
N ASP A 52 -5.55 -12.33 23.13
CA ASP A 52 -4.28 -13.00 23.47
C ASP A 52 -4.29 -14.53 23.31
N ASN A 53 -5.44 -15.16 23.22
CA ASN A 53 -5.61 -16.61 23.18
C ASN A 53 -6.32 -17.12 21.92
N ASN A 54 -7.06 -16.27 21.23
CA ASN A 54 -7.91 -16.66 20.10
C ASN A 54 -7.42 -16.00 18.82
N SER A 55 -7.19 -16.82 17.78
CA SER A 55 -6.85 -16.33 16.46
C SER A 55 -8.10 -16.13 15.59
N LEU A 56 -7.99 -15.23 14.62
CA LEU A 56 -9.00 -14.98 13.59
C LEU A 56 -8.90 -15.98 12.41
N VAL A 57 -8.11 -17.02 12.56
CA VAL A 57 -8.01 -18.06 11.52
C VAL A 57 -9.29 -18.88 11.44
N THR A 58 -9.92 -18.87 10.29
CA THR A 58 -11.17 -19.61 10.00
C THR A 58 -11.03 -20.48 8.75
N LYS A 59 -12.02 -21.32 8.47
CA LYS A 59 -12.07 -22.04 7.20
C LYS A 59 -12.02 -21.10 5.99
N ASN A 60 -12.64 -19.93 6.09
CA ASN A 60 -12.60 -18.95 5.00
C ASN A 60 -11.20 -18.40 4.76
N THR A 61 -10.37 -18.25 5.79
CA THR A 61 -8.98 -17.87 5.63
C THR A 61 -8.23 -18.85 4.71
N PHE A 62 -8.42 -20.14 4.92
CA PHE A 62 -7.85 -21.16 4.03
C PHE A 62 -8.43 -21.09 2.62
N ARG A 63 -9.75 -20.88 2.47
CA ARG A 63 -10.41 -20.80 1.16
C ARG A 63 -9.92 -19.61 0.34
N PHE A 64 -9.73 -18.45 0.98
CA PHE A 64 -9.16 -17.29 0.30
C PHE A 64 -7.74 -17.55 -0.19
N LEU A 65 -6.88 -18.15 0.63
CA LEU A 65 -5.53 -18.51 0.20
C LEU A 65 -5.54 -19.62 -0.87
N GLN A 66 -6.52 -20.54 -0.83
CA GLN A 66 -6.70 -21.56 -1.86
C GLN A 66 -7.00 -20.97 -3.24
N THR A 67 -7.56 -19.76 -3.33
CA THR A 67 -7.79 -19.10 -4.62
C THR A 67 -6.51 -18.87 -5.42
N LEU A 68 -5.36 -18.75 -4.75
CA LEU A 68 -4.06 -18.63 -5.40
C LEU A 68 -3.67 -19.88 -6.19
N TYR A 69 -4.12 -21.06 -5.76
CA TYR A 69 -3.96 -22.30 -6.52
C TYR A 69 -5.03 -22.46 -7.60
N ASN A 70 -6.29 -22.11 -7.29
CA ASN A 70 -7.41 -22.32 -8.20
C ASN A 70 -7.36 -21.42 -9.43
N MET A 71 -6.88 -20.17 -9.26
CA MET A 71 -6.89 -19.14 -10.30
C MET A 71 -5.49 -18.63 -10.66
N GLY A 72 -4.45 -19.17 -10.04
CA GLY A 72 -3.10 -18.64 -10.14
C GLY A 72 -2.90 -17.36 -9.33
N ASN A 73 -1.63 -17.04 -9.10
CA ASN A 73 -1.23 -15.81 -8.43
C ASN A 73 -1.48 -14.59 -9.31
N ALA A 74 -1.77 -13.46 -8.67
CA ALA A 74 -1.92 -12.17 -9.32
C ALA A 74 -1.57 -11.07 -8.31
N PRO A 75 -1.18 -9.88 -8.76
CA PRO A 75 -0.86 -8.76 -7.87
C PRO A 75 -2.09 -8.25 -7.09
N GLU A 76 -3.29 -8.56 -7.57
CA GLU A 76 -4.55 -8.16 -6.96
C GLU A 76 -5.52 -9.33 -6.80
N PRO A 77 -6.29 -9.35 -5.71
CA PRO A 77 -6.08 -8.55 -4.49
C PRO A 77 -4.76 -8.91 -3.81
N ASN A 78 -4.14 -7.94 -3.11
CA ASN A 78 -3.06 -8.27 -2.19
C ASN A 78 -3.60 -9.21 -1.10
N MET A 79 -2.96 -10.35 -0.92
CA MET A 79 -3.29 -11.31 0.14
C MET A 79 -2.37 -11.01 1.33
N THR A 80 -2.85 -10.19 2.27
CA THR A 80 -2.06 -9.78 3.44
C THR A 80 -2.42 -10.60 4.66
N LEU A 81 -1.43 -11.22 5.26
CA LEU A 81 -1.55 -12.04 6.44
C LEU A 81 -1.03 -11.29 7.67
N MET A 82 -1.88 -11.10 8.66
CA MET A 82 -1.47 -10.61 9.97
C MET A 82 -0.79 -11.76 10.72
N TRP A 83 0.53 -11.73 10.75
CA TRP A 83 1.35 -12.79 11.33
C TRP A 83 1.48 -12.62 12.83
N ASN A 84 1.25 -13.74 13.54
CA ASN A 84 1.47 -13.84 14.97
C ASN A 84 2.09 -15.21 15.29
N GLU A 85 3.01 -15.24 16.24
CA GLU A 85 3.63 -16.49 16.66
C GLU A 85 2.63 -17.49 17.23
N LYS A 86 1.55 -17.01 17.84
CA LYS A 86 0.47 -17.82 18.42
C LYS A 86 -0.49 -18.40 17.41
N LEU A 87 -0.39 -18.07 16.14
CA LEU A 87 -1.25 -18.66 15.08
C LEU A 87 -1.11 -20.19 15.06
N PRO A 88 -2.20 -20.93 14.73
CA PRO A 88 -2.18 -22.39 14.69
C PRO A 88 -1.06 -22.91 13.76
N LYS A 89 -0.30 -23.89 14.26
CA LYS A 89 0.83 -24.45 13.52
C LYS A 89 0.45 -24.91 12.11
N GLY A 90 -0.66 -25.67 11.97
CA GLY A 90 -1.11 -26.14 10.66
C GLY A 90 -1.43 -25.02 9.68
N PHE A 91 -1.91 -23.87 10.19
CA PHE A 91 -2.13 -22.69 9.36
C PHE A 91 -0.80 -22.04 8.94
N LYS A 92 0.16 -21.92 9.85
CA LYS A 92 1.51 -21.39 9.53
C LYS A 92 2.22 -22.26 8.48
N ASP A 93 2.15 -23.58 8.62
CA ASP A 93 2.72 -24.53 7.64
C ASP A 93 2.04 -24.38 6.26
N PHE A 94 0.72 -24.21 6.23
CA PHE A 94 -0.03 -23.96 5.00
C PHE A 94 0.37 -22.64 4.34
N CYS A 95 0.46 -21.57 5.11
CA CYS A 95 0.90 -20.25 4.58
C CYS A 95 2.32 -20.32 4.03
N ALA A 96 3.25 -20.97 4.72
CA ALA A 96 4.60 -21.18 4.21
C ALA A 96 4.61 -21.91 2.88
N LYS A 97 3.81 -23.00 2.75
CA LYS A 97 3.67 -23.72 1.48
C LYS A 97 3.09 -22.83 0.38
N VAL A 98 2.02 -22.11 0.64
CA VAL A 98 1.42 -21.17 -0.34
C VAL A 98 2.43 -20.11 -0.78
N SER A 99 3.21 -19.55 0.15
CA SER A 99 4.24 -18.56 -0.18
C SER A 99 5.33 -19.12 -1.09
N ILE A 100 5.78 -20.34 -0.83
CA ILE A 100 6.80 -21.02 -1.66
C ILE A 100 6.24 -21.28 -3.07
N ASP A 101 5.02 -21.77 -3.15
CA ASP A 101 4.41 -22.19 -4.41
C ASP A 101 3.97 -21.00 -5.28
N THR A 102 3.57 -19.87 -4.67
CA THR A 102 2.89 -18.78 -5.38
C THR A 102 3.57 -17.42 -5.30
N SER A 103 4.42 -17.19 -4.31
CA SER A 103 5.01 -15.88 -3.99
C SER A 103 3.99 -14.74 -3.86
N ALA A 104 2.77 -15.04 -3.42
CA ALA A 104 1.63 -14.13 -3.49
C ALA A 104 1.01 -13.79 -2.12
N ILE A 105 1.70 -14.09 -1.02
CA ILE A 105 1.28 -13.67 0.33
C ILE A 105 2.22 -12.58 0.83
N GLN A 106 1.65 -11.51 1.35
CA GLN A 106 2.33 -10.49 2.12
C GLN A 106 2.11 -10.74 3.62
N TYR A 107 3.14 -10.54 4.43
CA TYR A 107 3.07 -10.74 5.88
C TYR A 107 3.27 -9.42 6.60
N GLU A 108 2.39 -9.16 7.59
CA GLU A 108 2.50 -8.03 8.50
C GLU A 108 2.54 -8.52 9.94
N ASN A 109 3.28 -7.85 10.80
CA ASN A 109 3.43 -8.26 12.19
C ASN A 109 2.23 -7.81 13.02
N ASP A 110 1.35 -8.76 13.38
CA ASP A 110 0.14 -8.52 14.15
C ASP A 110 0.43 -7.91 15.54
N ASP A 111 1.41 -8.45 16.27
CA ASP A 111 1.75 -7.98 17.63
C ASP A 111 2.24 -6.53 17.60
N VAL A 112 3.10 -6.17 16.65
CA VAL A 112 3.62 -4.81 16.51
C VAL A 112 2.49 -3.85 16.15
N MET A 113 1.62 -4.23 15.20
CA MET A 113 0.51 -3.38 14.79
C MET A 113 -0.49 -3.17 15.93
N ARG A 114 -0.91 -4.24 16.60
CA ARG A 114 -1.81 -4.15 17.77
C ARG A 114 -1.22 -3.30 18.90
N HIS A 115 0.06 -3.46 19.18
CA HIS A 115 0.75 -2.67 20.21
C HIS A 115 0.81 -1.19 19.81
N TYR A 116 1.21 -0.89 18.57
CA TYR A 116 1.38 0.48 18.08
C TYR A 116 0.07 1.26 18.05
N TYR A 117 -1.02 0.63 17.58
CA TYR A 117 -2.33 1.26 17.48
C TYR A 117 -3.18 1.14 18.76
N GLY A 118 -2.77 0.32 19.72
CA GLY A 118 -3.57 0.05 20.93
C GLY A 118 -4.92 -0.61 20.60
N SER A 119 -4.98 -1.38 19.52
CA SER A 119 -6.21 -1.94 18.96
C SER A 119 -6.03 -3.41 18.58
N ASN A 120 -7.09 -4.19 18.75
CA ASN A 120 -7.17 -5.55 18.22
C ASN A 120 -7.82 -5.61 16.82
N ASP A 121 -8.35 -4.49 16.34
CA ASP A 121 -8.99 -4.38 15.03
C ASP A 121 -8.08 -3.61 14.07
N VAL A 122 -6.98 -4.24 13.70
CA VAL A 122 -6.02 -3.70 12.74
C VAL A 122 -6.08 -4.47 11.43
N SER A 123 -6.18 -3.75 10.35
CA SER A 123 -6.14 -4.29 8.99
C SER A 123 -5.17 -3.51 8.11
N ILE A 124 -4.81 -4.07 6.98
CA ILE A 124 -3.92 -3.42 6.03
C ILE A 124 -4.72 -3.02 4.79
N ALA A 125 -4.66 -1.75 4.48
CA ALA A 125 -5.21 -1.21 3.25
C ALA A 125 -4.13 -1.06 2.18
N CYS A 126 -4.49 -1.20 0.92
CA CYS A 126 -3.60 -1.10 -0.22
C CYS A 126 -2.43 -2.11 -0.10
N CYS A 127 -1.19 -1.62 -0.06
CA CYS A 127 -0.01 -2.48 0.05
C CYS A 127 0.42 -2.71 1.50
N VAL A 128 0.58 -1.64 2.27
CA VAL A 128 1.21 -1.67 3.60
C VAL A 128 0.68 -0.60 4.57
N SER A 129 -0.50 -0.04 4.33
CA SER A 129 -1.04 1.03 5.16
C SER A 129 -1.96 0.45 6.23
N PRO A 130 -1.53 0.39 7.49
CA PRO A 130 -2.37 -0.11 8.56
C PRO A 130 -3.49 0.87 8.90
N THR A 131 -4.65 0.30 9.23
CA THR A 131 -5.83 1.01 9.73
C THR A 131 -6.34 0.32 10.98
N ALA A 132 -6.80 1.09 11.95
CA ALA A 132 -7.39 0.58 13.18
C ALA A 132 -8.86 0.97 13.27
N GLY A 133 -9.77 -0.01 13.17
CA GLY A 133 -11.20 0.22 13.05
C GLY A 133 -11.86 0.77 14.31
N ASP A 134 -11.41 0.32 15.48
CA ASP A 134 -11.98 0.67 16.78
C ASP A 134 -11.48 2.01 17.36
N THR A 135 -10.41 2.58 16.82
CA THR A 135 -9.88 3.87 17.28
C THR A 135 -10.44 5.07 16.54
N GLY A 136 -11.34 4.87 15.58
CA GLY A 136 -11.95 5.92 14.77
C GLY A 136 -11.01 6.62 13.78
N SER A 137 -9.83 6.06 13.55
CA SER A 137 -8.79 6.67 12.70
C SER A 137 -8.64 6.00 11.33
N SER A 138 -9.73 5.56 10.72
CA SER A 138 -9.68 4.54 9.68
C SER A 138 -9.81 5.02 8.27
N ILE A 139 -9.61 6.30 7.99
CA ILE A 139 -9.60 6.76 6.60
C ILE A 139 -8.15 6.92 6.15
N GLN A 140 -7.73 6.04 5.26
CA GLN A 140 -6.51 6.28 4.51
C GLN A 140 -6.81 7.27 3.38
N PHE A 141 -6.37 8.50 3.54
CA PHE A 141 -6.27 9.38 2.39
C PHE A 141 -5.03 9.00 1.59
N PHE A 142 -5.21 8.81 0.30
CA PHE A 142 -4.07 8.70 -0.59
C PHE A 142 -3.26 10.00 -0.47
N GLY A 143 -2.08 9.88 0.11
CA GLY A 143 -1.06 10.89 0.05
C GLY A 143 -0.53 11.00 -1.39
N ALA A 144 0.39 11.86 -1.59
CA ALA A 144 1.17 11.89 -2.79
C ALA A 144 2.51 11.16 -2.53
N ARG A 145 3.31 10.91 -3.55
CA ARG A 145 4.63 10.29 -3.45
C ARG A 145 5.69 11.27 -3.89
N ALA A 146 6.74 11.45 -3.11
CA ALA A 146 7.90 12.22 -3.50
C ALA A 146 9.02 11.28 -3.97
N SER A 147 9.64 11.63 -5.08
CA SER A 147 10.84 10.95 -5.54
C SER A 147 12.07 11.61 -4.94
N LEU A 148 12.74 10.95 -4.00
CA LEU A 148 14.00 11.47 -3.41
C LEU A 148 15.09 11.68 -4.46
N PRO A 149 15.30 10.78 -5.45
CA PRO A 149 16.23 11.07 -6.55
C PRO A 149 15.88 12.32 -7.34
N LYS A 150 14.59 12.63 -7.51
CA LYS A 150 14.15 13.84 -8.21
C LYS A 150 14.44 15.11 -7.38
N ILE A 151 14.30 15.03 -6.06
CA ILE A 151 14.69 16.13 -5.15
C ILE A 151 16.17 16.45 -5.30
N LEU A 152 17.03 15.42 -5.32
CA LEU A 152 18.45 15.59 -5.56
C LEU A 152 18.71 16.21 -6.94
N THR A 153 18.04 15.75 -7.99
CA THR A 153 18.16 16.31 -9.33
C THR A 153 17.80 17.81 -9.32
N TYR A 154 16.70 18.21 -8.70
CA TYR A 154 16.29 19.60 -8.61
C TYR A 154 17.29 20.44 -7.81
N ALA A 155 17.84 19.92 -6.72
CA ALA A 155 18.87 20.60 -5.94
C ALA A 155 20.10 20.92 -6.80
N VAL A 156 20.54 20.00 -7.63
CA VAL A 156 21.71 20.17 -8.50
C VAL A 156 21.40 21.07 -9.69
N THR A 157 20.23 20.88 -10.33
CA THR A 157 19.86 21.59 -11.57
C THR A 157 19.22 22.95 -11.35
N GLY A 158 19.08 23.40 -10.12
CA GLY A 158 18.36 24.66 -9.81
C GLY A 158 16.87 24.58 -10.09
N GLY A 159 16.26 23.42 -9.85
CA GLY A 159 14.83 23.21 -10.04
C GLY A 159 14.40 22.98 -11.49
N TYR A 160 15.31 22.55 -12.35
CA TYR A 160 14.98 22.23 -13.74
C TYR A 160 14.43 20.81 -13.86
N ASP A 161 13.25 20.68 -14.47
CA ASP A 161 12.62 19.40 -14.78
C ASP A 161 12.94 18.97 -16.20
N GLU A 162 13.70 17.88 -16.34
CA GLU A 162 14.15 17.37 -17.63
C GLU A 162 13.02 16.76 -18.47
N LYS A 163 11.96 16.26 -17.84
CA LYS A 163 10.80 15.68 -18.50
C LYS A 163 9.93 16.77 -19.15
N ASN A 164 9.63 17.81 -18.37
CA ASN A 164 8.81 18.94 -18.82
C ASN A 164 9.66 20.04 -19.50
N ARG A 165 10.98 19.93 -19.43
CA ARG A 165 11.95 20.89 -19.97
C ARG A 165 11.69 22.33 -19.48
N SER A 166 11.40 22.48 -18.21
CA SER A 166 11.07 23.76 -17.59
C SER A 166 11.64 23.88 -16.20
N LYS A 167 11.88 25.11 -15.76
CA LYS A 167 12.21 25.41 -14.37
C LYS A 167 10.91 25.37 -13.56
N VAL A 168 10.85 24.55 -12.51
CA VAL A 168 9.67 24.35 -11.66
C VAL A 168 9.82 24.96 -10.28
N ILE A 169 11.04 25.34 -9.89
CA ILE A 169 11.34 26.00 -8.61
C ILE A 169 11.98 27.34 -8.91
N ASP A 170 11.25 28.42 -8.69
CA ASP A 170 11.77 29.77 -8.88
C ASP A 170 12.79 30.13 -7.82
N GLY A 171 13.81 30.90 -8.20
CA GLY A 171 14.84 31.40 -7.28
C GLY A 171 15.91 30.41 -6.86
N LEU A 172 15.80 29.15 -7.25
CA LEU A 172 16.82 28.15 -7.00
C LEU A 172 17.85 28.16 -8.15
N GLU A 173 19.09 28.40 -7.83
CA GLU A 173 20.19 28.40 -8.82
C GLU A 173 20.84 27.00 -8.92
N PRO A 174 21.27 26.58 -10.13
CA PRO A 174 21.95 25.31 -10.31
C PRO A 174 23.31 25.33 -9.61
N ILE A 175 23.82 24.15 -9.31
CA ILE A 175 25.19 23.99 -8.85
C ILE A 175 26.08 23.95 -10.09
N THR A 176 26.97 24.92 -10.19
CA THR A 176 27.87 25.08 -11.35
C THR A 176 29.34 24.87 -10.99
N ASP A 177 29.63 24.67 -9.70
CA ASP A 177 30.99 24.50 -9.23
C ASP A 177 31.55 23.15 -9.61
N GLU A 178 32.80 23.12 -10.01
CA GLU A 178 33.54 21.89 -10.35
C GLU A 178 33.67 20.96 -9.13
N TYR A 179 33.71 21.55 -7.94
CA TYR A 179 33.76 20.84 -6.66
C TYR A 179 32.53 21.14 -5.83
N LEU A 180 31.64 20.17 -5.77
CA LEU A 180 30.45 20.23 -4.92
C LEU A 180 30.81 19.81 -3.50
N ASP A 181 30.72 20.73 -2.56
CA ASP A 181 30.83 20.37 -1.15
C ASP A 181 29.49 19.86 -0.58
N TYR A 182 29.59 19.09 0.49
CA TYR A 182 28.45 18.43 1.11
C TYR A 182 27.44 19.44 1.68
N ASP A 183 27.91 20.50 2.33
CA ASP A 183 27.03 21.45 3.02
C ASP A 183 26.21 22.25 2.01
N THR A 184 26.81 22.74 0.95
CA THR A 184 26.10 23.40 -0.17
C THR A 184 25.04 22.50 -0.79
N LEU A 185 25.35 21.22 -0.98
CA LEU A 185 24.39 20.26 -1.53
C LEU A 185 23.21 20.07 -0.57
N MET A 186 23.48 19.90 0.72
CA MET A 186 22.42 19.66 1.72
C MET A 186 21.52 20.89 1.90
N GLU A 187 22.08 22.11 1.92
CA GLU A 187 21.29 23.35 1.92
C GLU A 187 20.31 23.44 0.75
N LYS A 188 20.78 23.08 -0.45
CA LYS A 188 19.90 23.07 -1.64
C LYS A 188 18.84 21.94 -1.58
N ILE A 189 19.20 20.78 -1.05
CA ILE A 189 18.25 19.68 -0.83
C ILE A 189 17.16 20.15 0.15
N ASP A 190 17.50 20.81 1.23
CA ASP A 190 16.54 21.33 2.22
C ASP A 190 15.57 22.32 1.59
N VAL A 191 16.05 23.25 0.77
CA VAL A 191 15.19 24.19 0.00
C VAL A 191 14.21 23.44 -0.90
N VAL A 192 14.68 22.42 -1.61
CA VAL A 192 13.82 21.60 -2.48
C VAL A 192 12.82 20.79 -1.66
N MET A 193 13.23 20.21 -0.54
CA MET A 193 12.35 19.48 0.37
C MET A 193 11.23 20.35 0.91
N ASP A 194 11.54 21.56 1.34
CA ASP A 194 10.55 22.55 1.81
C ASP A 194 9.54 22.91 0.70
N TRP A 195 10.02 23.12 -0.51
CA TRP A 195 9.17 23.39 -1.66
C TRP A 195 8.25 22.21 -1.97
N VAL A 196 8.80 20.97 -1.97
CA VAL A 196 8.03 19.73 -2.17
C VAL A 196 6.99 19.59 -1.08
N ALA A 197 7.35 19.69 0.19
CA ALA A 197 6.44 19.56 1.33
C ALA A 197 5.30 20.58 1.25
N THR A 198 5.61 21.83 0.95
CA THR A 198 4.62 22.89 0.79
C THR A 198 3.67 22.61 -0.38
N THR A 199 4.19 22.19 -1.51
CA THR A 199 3.38 21.84 -2.70
C THR A 199 2.47 20.66 -2.42
N TYR A 200 2.98 19.66 -1.71
CA TYR A 200 2.24 18.49 -1.25
C TYR A 200 1.05 18.84 -0.38
N VAL A 201 1.30 19.60 0.69
CA VAL A 201 0.24 20.01 1.62
C VAL A 201 -0.83 20.83 0.90
N ARG A 202 -0.44 21.72 0.00
CA ARG A 202 -1.40 22.50 -0.81
C ARG A 202 -2.24 21.61 -1.70
N ALA A 203 -1.62 20.65 -2.39
CA ALA A 203 -2.34 19.71 -3.26
C ALA A 203 -3.31 18.82 -2.47
N LEU A 204 -2.88 18.30 -1.32
CA LEU A 204 -3.73 17.49 -0.44
C LEU A 204 -4.90 18.30 0.11
N ASN A 205 -4.68 19.54 0.53
CA ASN A 205 -5.74 20.41 1.02
C ASN A 205 -6.81 20.68 -0.06
N ILE A 206 -6.41 20.79 -1.32
CA ILE A 206 -7.38 20.92 -2.43
C ILE A 206 -8.21 19.64 -2.56
N ILE A 207 -7.58 18.47 -2.51
CA ILE A 207 -8.27 17.19 -2.59
C ILE A 207 -9.27 17.04 -1.42
N HIS A 208 -8.83 17.32 -0.19
CA HIS A 208 -9.69 17.27 0.98
C HIS A 208 -10.86 18.24 0.88
N TYR A 209 -10.61 19.47 0.44
CA TYR A 209 -11.67 20.45 0.23
C TYR A 209 -12.70 19.96 -0.80
N MET A 210 -12.25 19.35 -1.88
CA MET A 210 -13.15 18.80 -2.90
C MET A 210 -13.99 17.65 -2.38
N HIS A 211 -13.39 16.75 -1.58
CA HIS A 211 -14.13 15.66 -0.94
C HIS A 211 -15.13 16.13 0.11
N ASP A 212 -14.82 17.20 0.83
CA ASP A 212 -15.75 17.79 1.81
C ASP A 212 -16.94 18.50 1.14
N LYS A 213 -16.69 19.08 -0.03
CA LYS A 213 -17.69 19.89 -0.72
C LYS A 213 -18.64 19.09 -1.62
N TYR A 214 -18.20 17.96 -2.18
CA TYR A 214 -18.93 17.16 -3.17
C TYR A 214 -19.09 15.70 -2.74
#